data_2cafc76f2c72cdcf12cbd837a8a53057
#
_entry.id   2cafc76f2c72cdcf12cbd837a8a53057
#
_cell.length_a   1.000
_cell.length_b   1.000
_cell.length_c   1.000
_cell.angle_alpha   90.00
_cell.angle_beta   90.00
_cell.angle_gamma   90.00
#
_symmetry.space_group_name_H-M   'P 1'
#
loop_
_entity.id
_entity.type
_entity.pdbx_description
1 polymer ?
#
loop_
_entity_poly.entity_id
_entity_poly.type
_entity_poly.pdbx_seq_one_letter_code
_entity_poly.pdbx_strand_id
1 'polypeptide(L)'
;MIIRGWAPQVLILDHPAIGAFLTHCGWNSTVEAVSAGVPMITWPVHDEQFYNEKLITEVRGIGVEVGAEEWSLIGYQERKKLVGRDCIEKAVRKLMDGGDEAKEIRRRAQEFGKKAGRAIQEGGSSHQNLTALIDDLKRLRDSKPLD
;
A
#
# COMPACT_ATOMS: atom_id res chain seq x y z
N MET A 1 -13.99 -15.17 7.08
CA MET A 1 -13.89 -15.94 5.82
C MET A 1 -12.41 -16.17 5.54
N ILE A 2 -12.01 -17.37 5.16
CA ILE A 2 -10.64 -17.72 4.74
C ILE A 2 -10.68 -18.08 3.26
N ILE A 3 -9.92 -17.37 2.44
CA ILE A 3 -9.77 -17.68 1.01
C ILE A 3 -8.50 -18.51 0.85
N ARG A 4 -8.63 -19.73 0.29
CA ARG A 4 -7.52 -20.58 -0.06
C ARG A 4 -7.26 -20.50 -1.57
N GLY A 5 -6.03 -20.20 -1.95
CA GLY A 5 -5.65 -19.94 -3.33
C GLY A 5 -5.59 -18.45 -3.66
N TRP A 6 -5.72 -18.09 -4.93
CA TRP A 6 -5.65 -16.71 -5.39
C TRP A 6 -6.87 -15.90 -4.94
N ALA A 7 -6.62 -14.72 -4.35
CA ALA A 7 -7.65 -13.77 -3.95
C ALA A 7 -7.59 -12.52 -4.86
N PRO A 8 -8.73 -12.01 -5.36
CA PRO A 8 -8.77 -10.79 -6.14
C PRO A 8 -8.63 -9.56 -5.22
N GLN A 9 -7.40 -9.28 -4.75
CA GLN A 9 -7.11 -8.30 -3.69
C GLN A 9 -7.67 -6.91 -4.02
N VAL A 10 -7.51 -6.44 -5.25
CA VAL A 10 -8.01 -5.12 -5.67
C VAL A 10 -9.53 -5.02 -5.51
N LEU A 11 -10.27 -6.04 -5.98
CA LEU A 11 -11.74 -6.05 -5.82
C LEU A 11 -12.19 -6.14 -4.36
N ILE A 12 -11.41 -6.84 -3.52
CA ILE A 12 -11.68 -6.91 -2.09
C ILE A 12 -11.45 -5.55 -1.45
N LEU A 13 -10.33 -4.88 -1.74
CA LEU A 13 -10.00 -3.57 -1.20
C LEU A 13 -11.02 -2.49 -1.62
N ASP A 14 -11.56 -2.59 -2.81
CA ASP A 14 -12.57 -1.67 -3.34
C ASP A 14 -13.96 -1.85 -2.69
N HIS A 15 -14.16 -2.92 -1.92
CA HIS A 15 -15.45 -3.20 -1.32
C HIS A 15 -15.73 -2.25 -0.15
N PRO A 16 -16.91 -1.60 -0.08
CA PRO A 16 -17.21 -0.57 0.94
C PRO A 16 -17.22 -1.08 2.38
N ALA A 17 -17.31 -2.40 2.61
CA ALA A 17 -17.21 -2.99 3.93
C ALA A 17 -15.78 -3.12 4.46
N ILE A 18 -14.76 -2.84 3.64
CA ILE A 18 -13.36 -2.90 4.06
C ILE A 18 -13.01 -1.63 4.83
N GLY A 19 -12.80 -1.79 6.13
CA GLY A 19 -12.47 -0.67 7.02
C GLY A 19 -10.96 -0.42 7.17
N ALA A 20 -10.14 -1.43 6.96
CA ALA A 20 -8.68 -1.36 7.03
C ALA A 20 -8.05 -2.58 6.35
N PHE A 21 -6.79 -2.46 5.96
CA PHE A 21 -6.00 -3.54 5.36
C PHE A 21 -4.75 -3.82 6.19
N LEU A 22 -4.67 -5.01 6.79
CA LEU A 22 -3.45 -5.47 7.43
C LEU A 22 -2.52 -6.04 6.36
N THR A 23 -1.35 -5.43 6.20
CA THR A 23 -0.44 -5.71 5.09
C THR A 23 1.01 -5.86 5.56
N HIS A 24 1.79 -6.68 4.85
CA HIS A 24 3.24 -6.76 5.00
C HIS A 24 3.99 -5.54 4.41
N CYS A 25 3.29 -4.57 3.84
CA CYS A 25 3.85 -3.35 3.26
C CYS A 25 4.69 -3.55 1.98
N GLY A 26 4.54 -4.66 1.27
CA GLY A 26 5.10 -4.80 -0.07
C GLY A 26 4.53 -3.73 -1.01
N TRP A 27 5.37 -3.24 -1.95
CA TRP A 27 5.00 -2.07 -2.75
C TRP A 27 3.67 -2.22 -3.51
N ASN A 28 3.42 -3.38 -4.13
CA ASN A 28 2.17 -3.62 -4.85
C ASN A 28 0.94 -3.50 -3.94
N SER A 29 0.96 -4.17 -2.79
CA SER A 29 -0.14 -4.10 -1.80
C SER A 29 -0.33 -2.69 -1.27
N THR A 30 0.76 -1.94 -1.09
CA THR A 30 0.71 -0.54 -0.66
C THR A 30 0.02 0.33 -1.71
N VAL A 31 0.41 0.22 -2.99
CA VAL A 31 -0.20 0.98 -4.09
C VAL A 31 -1.68 0.61 -4.28
N GLU A 32 -2.03 -0.65 -4.18
CA GLU A 32 -3.41 -1.12 -4.29
C GLU A 32 -4.29 -0.56 -3.16
N ALA A 33 -3.82 -0.60 -1.91
CA ALA A 33 -4.54 -0.02 -0.77
C ALA A 33 -4.69 1.51 -0.90
N VAL A 34 -3.63 2.21 -1.33
CA VAL A 34 -3.66 3.65 -1.61
C VAL A 34 -4.69 3.96 -2.70
N SER A 35 -4.71 3.17 -3.78
CA SER A 35 -5.64 3.39 -4.91
C SER A 35 -7.09 3.18 -4.49
N ALA A 36 -7.36 2.21 -3.63
CA ALA A 36 -8.67 1.96 -3.04
C ALA A 36 -9.05 2.97 -1.94
N GLY A 37 -8.11 3.80 -1.47
CA GLY A 37 -8.35 4.73 -0.38
C GLY A 37 -8.54 4.06 0.99
N VAL A 38 -7.99 2.84 1.16
CA VAL A 38 -8.11 2.03 2.38
C VAL A 38 -6.93 2.31 3.30
N PRO A 39 -7.16 2.66 4.57
CA PRO A 39 -6.08 2.83 5.54
C PRO A 39 -5.45 1.48 5.90
N MET A 40 -4.15 1.52 6.23
CA MET A 40 -3.36 0.31 6.45
C MET A 40 -3.00 0.08 7.91
N ILE A 41 -2.95 -1.19 8.30
CA ILE A 41 -2.27 -1.67 9.50
C ILE A 41 -1.00 -2.35 9.01
N THR A 42 0.17 -1.80 9.37
CA THR A 42 1.44 -2.21 8.79
C THR A 42 2.13 -3.27 9.63
N TRP A 43 2.57 -4.34 8.98
CA TRP A 43 3.31 -5.44 9.59
C TRP A 43 4.45 -5.89 8.65
N PRO A 44 5.52 -5.09 8.54
CA PRO A 44 6.63 -5.41 7.65
C PRO A 44 7.34 -6.70 8.10
N VAL A 45 7.86 -7.44 7.14
CA VAL A 45 8.50 -8.75 7.34
C VAL A 45 9.97 -8.73 6.93
N HIS A 46 10.28 -8.19 5.75
CA HIS A 46 11.62 -8.16 5.15
C HIS A 46 11.73 -7.07 4.07
N ASP A 47 12.86 -6.96 3.45
CA ASP A 47 13.20 -6.08 2.32
C ASP A 47 12.84 -4.60 2.54
N GLU A 48 12.31 -3.93 1.54
CA GLU A 48 11.92 -2.52 1.58
C GLU A 48 10.65 -2.24 2.43
N GLN A 49 10.02 -3.28 2.95
CA GLN A 49 8.73 -3.18 3.64
C GLN A 49 8.77 -2.27 4.87
N PHE A 50 9.89 -2.25 5.59
CA PHE A 50 10.09 -1.35 6.74
C PHE A 50 10.17 0.12 6.31
N TYR A 51 10.74 0.41 5.15
CA TYR A 51 10.75 1.76 4.57
C TYR A 51 9.34 2.16 4.11
N ASN A 52 8.63 1.23 3.47
CA ASN A 52 7.24 1.44 3.08
C ASN A 52 6.33 1.68 4.29
N GLU A 53 6.54 0.98 5.42
CA GLU A 53 5.85 1.25 6.67
C GLU A 53 6.04 2.70 7.11
N LYS A 54 7.28 3.21 7.14
CA LYS A 54 7.56 4.60 7.51
C LYS A 54 6.91 5.59 6.54
N LEU A 55 6.92 5.28 5.25
CA LEU A 55 6.21 6.08 4.26
C LEU A 55 4.71 6.13 4.56
N ILE A 56 4.09 4.99 4.89
CA ILE A 56 2.65 4.88 5.17
C ILE A 56 2.29 5.60 6.46
N THR A 57 3.04 5.35 7.55
CA THR A 57 2.67 5.77 8.90
C THR A 57 3.14 7.19 9.23
N GLU A 58 4.41 7.51 8.98
CA GLU A 58 5.02 8.78 9.39
C GLU A 58 4.91 9.86 8.30
N VAL A 59 5.18 9.51 7.05
CA VAL A 59 5.24 10.51 5.97
C VAL A 59 3.86 10.83 5.41
N ARG A 60 3.02 9.81 5.20
CA ARG A 60 1.69 9.97 4.61
C ARG A 60 0.57 9.99 5.64
N GLY A 61 0.77 9.37 6.81
CA GLY A 61 -0.21 9.32 7.88
C GLY A 61 -1.50 8.62 7.46
N ILE A 62 -1.39 7.52 6.71
CA ILE A 62 -2.50 6.73 6.17
C ILE A 62 -2.56 5.31 6.76
N GLY A 63 -1.86 5.07 7.85
CA GLY A 63 -1.83 3.78 8.53
C GLY A 63 -1.31 3.84 9.94
N VAL A 64 -1.35 2.70 10.60
CA VAL A 64 -0.83 2.46 11.95
C VAL A 64 0.05 1.21 11.96
N GLU A 65 1.13 1.24 12.73
CA GLU A 65 2.06 0.11 12.84
C GLU A 65 1.63 -0.88 13.92
N VAL A 66 1.94 -2.18 13.73
CA VAL A 66 1.83 -3.19 14.79
C VAL A 66 3.07 -3.22 15.71
N GLY A 67 4.14 -2.48 15.35
CA GLY A 67 5.39 -2.44 16.10
C GLY A 67 6.32 -3.62 15.77
N ALA A 68 6.43 -4.02 14.51
CA ALA A 68 7.46 -4.94 14.06
C ALA A 68 8.81 -4.23 14.01
N GLU A 69 9.80 -4.75 14.75
CA GLU A 69 11.13 -4.11 14.86
C GLU A 69 12.23 -4.88 14.16
N GLU A 70 12.03 -6.16 13.90
CA GLU A 70 13.09 -7.02 13.38
C GLU A 70 12.82 -7.45 11.94
N TRP A 71 13.80 -7.14 11.10
CA TRP A 71 13.89 -7.66 9.75
C TRP A 71 14.30 -9.14 9.77
N SER A 72 13.65 -9.98 8.99
CA SER A 72 13.95 -11.41 8.90
C SER A 72 13.92 -11.88 7.46
N LEU A 73 15.03 -12.44 7.01
CA LEU A 73 15.03 -13.24 5.77
C LEU A 73 14.25 -14.53 6.03
N ILE A 74 13.25 -14.77 5.21
CA ILE A 74 12.45 -16.01 5.26
C ILE A 74 13.40 -17.20 5.15
N GLY A 75 13.45 -18.02 6.21
CA GLY A 75 14.22 -19.26 6.25
C GLY A 75 15.65 -19.17 6.80
N TYR A 76 16.17 -17.99 7.16
CA TYR A 76 17.58 -17.86 7.57
C TYR A 76 17.82 -17.37 9.00
N GLN A 77 16.84 -16.75 9.65
CA GLN A 77 16.97 -16.31 11.05
C GLN A 77 15.66 -16.45 11.81
N GLU A 78 15.74 -16.99 13.01
CA GLU A 78 14.62 -16.93 13.96
C GLU A 78 14.46 -15.48 14.45
N ARG A 79 13.25 -14.95 14.36
CA ARG A 79 12.93 -13.65 14.95
C ARG A 79 13.06 -13.76 16.47
N LYS A 80 13.87 -12.91 17.07
CA LYS A 80 14.01 -12.83 18.53
C LYS A 80 12.79 -12.17 19.17
N LYS A 81 12.17 -11.22 18.46
CA LYS A 81 11.02 -10.47 18.94
C LYS A 81 9.82 -10.66 18.01
N LEU A 82 8.80 -11.34 18.53
CA LEU A 82 7.53 -11.51 17.82
C LEU A 82 6.56 -10.39 18.16
N VAL A 83 5.78 -9.96 17.16
CA VAL A 83 4.64 -9.07 17.41
C VAL A 83 3.58 -9.83 18.18
N GLY A 84 3.31 -9.43 19.41
CA GLY A 84 2.34 -10.05 20.28
C GLY A 84 0.90 -9.68 19.89
N ARG A 85 -0.04 -10.50 20.38
CA ARG A 85 -1.48 -10.30 20.17
C ARG A 85 -1.92 -8.88 20.59
N ASP A 86 -1.44 -8.41 21.71
CA ASP A 86 -1.85 -7.10 22.28
C ASP A 86 -1.44 -5.94 21.37
N CYS A 87 -0.28 -6.04 20.72
CA CYS A 87 0.18 -5.04 19.75
C CYS A 87 -0.75 -4.98 18.52
N ILE A 88 -1.14 -6.16 18.01
CA ILE A 88 -2.06 -6.27 16.88
C ILE A 88 -3.44 -5.71 17.26
N GLU A 89 -3.96 -6.12 18.43
CA GLU A 89 -5.25 -5.63 18.93
C GLU A 89 -5.24 -4.11 19.10
N LYS A 90 -4.17 -3.55 19.66
CA LYS A 90 -4.01 -2.10 19.83
C LYS A 90 -4.03 -1.38 18.49
N ALA A 91 -3.30 -1.87 17.48
CA ALA A 91 -3.28 -1.27 16.15
C ALA A 91 -4.66 -1.33 15.47
N VAL A 92 -5.35 -2.48 15.58
CA VAL A 92 -6.72 -2.64 15.06
C VAL A 92 -7.68 -1.67 15.76
N ARG A 93 -7.68 -1.62 17.10
CA ARG A 93 -8.54 -0.69 17.85
C ARG A 93 -8.24 0.75 17.50
N LYS A 94 -6.96 1.15 17.49
CA LYS A 94 -6.55 2.52 17.13
C LYS A 94 -7.15 2.98 15.80
N LEU A 95 -7.28 2.09 14.84
CA LEU A 95 -7.82 2.42 13.51
C LEU A 95 -9.34 2.20 13.41
N MET A 96 -9.93 1.28 14.19
CA MET A 96 -11.34 0.89 14.04
C MET A 96 -12.29 1.56 15.05
N ASP A 97 -11.80 2.07 16.18
CA ASP A 97 -12.66 2.59 17.27
C ASP A 97 -13.26 3.98 16.99
N GLY A 98 -12.99 4.58 15.83
CA GLY A 98 -13.68 5.80 15.40
C GLY A 98 -13.24 7.10 16.08
N GLY A 99 -12.14 7.10 16.82
CA GLY A 99 -11.54 8.31 17.39
C GLY A 99 -11.07 9.32 16.33
N ASP A 100 -10.75 10.53 16.72
CA ASP A 100 -10.39 11.60 15.79
C ASP A 100 -9.12 11.30 14.99
N GLU A 101 -8.13 10.61 15.58
CA GLU A 101 -6.95 10.14 14.86
C GLU A 101 -7.32 9.13 13.76
N ALA A 102 -8.19 8.16 14.07
CA ALA A 102 -8.67 7.18 13.09
C ALA A 102 -9.43 7.83 11.94
N LYS A 103 -10.27 8.82 12.25
CA LYS A 103 -11.01 9.59 11.22
C LYS A 103 -10.04 10.34 10.30
N GLU A 104 -9.01 10.96 10.86
CA GLU A 104 -8.01 11.70 10.08
C GLU A 104 -7.18 10.77 9.18
N ILE A 105 -6.75 9.62 9.70
CA ILE A 105 -6.05 8.59 8.90
C ILE A 105 -6.92 8.14 7.72
N ARG A 106 -8.21 7.84 7.97
CA ARG A 106 -9.17 7.46 6.92
C ARG A 106 -9.38 8.57 5.89
N ARG A 107 -9.55 9.81 6.35
CA ARG A 107 -9.71 10.97 5.47
C ARG A 107 -8.52 11.12 4.53
N ARG A 108 -7.29 11.01 5.07
CA ARG A 108 -6.06 11.05 4.26
C ARG A 108 -5.98 9.90 3.26
N ALA A 109 -6.27 8.67 3.69
CA ALA A 109 -6.28 7.51 2.80
C ALA A 109 -7.26 7.71 1.63
N GLN A 110 -8.48 8.15 1.91
CA GLN A 110 -9.48 8.47 0.87
C GLN A 110 -9.03 9.60 -0.08
N GLU A 111 -8.35 10.61 0.43
CA GLU A 111 -7.79 11.68 -0.42
C GLU A 111 -6.70 11.16 -1.37
N PHE A 112 -5.84 10.25 -0.88
CA PHE A 112 -4.86 9.59 -1.73
C PHE A 112 -5.52 8.70 -2.79
N GLY A 113 -6.58 7.95 -2.45
CA GLY A 113 -7.35 7.19 -3.41
C GLY A 113 -7.94 8.08 -4.52
N LYS A 114 -8.54 9.21 -4.16
CA LYS A 114 -9.03 10.19 -5.13
C LYS A 114 -7.91 10.77 -6.02
N LYS A 115 -6.72 11.01 -5.46
CA LYS A 115 -5.55 11.46 -6.23
C LYS A 115 -5.07 10.37 -7.19
N ALA A 116 -4.99 9.11 -6.73
CA ALA A 116 -4.62 7.97 -7.57
C ALA A 116 -5.59 7.79 -8.74
N GLY A 117 -6.90 7.84 -8.47
CA GLY A 117 -7.93 7.78 -9.51
C GLY A 117 -7.79 8.89 -10.56
N ARG A 118 -7.49 10.13 -10.14
CA ARG A 118 -7.26 11.24 -11.09
C ARG A 118 -5.97 11.08 -11.89
N ALA A 119 -4.93 10.49 -11.30
CA ALA A 119 -3.63 10.33 -11.97
C ALA A 119 -3.70 9.46 -13.22
N ILE A 120 -4.60 8.48 -13.26
CA ILE A 120 -4.77 7.54 -14.37
C ILE A 120 -5.79 8.01 -15.44
N GLN A 121 -6.59 9.02 -15.14
CA GLN A 121 -7.53 9.59 -16.11
C GLN A 121 -6.81 10.33 -17.23
N GLU A 122 -7.50 10.58 -18.34
CA GLU A 122 -6.97 11.37 -19.44
C GLU A 122 -6.46 12.74 -18.92
N GLY A 123 -5.22 13.10 -19.27
CA GLY A 123 -4.55 14.29 -18.77
C GLY A 123 -3.98 14.16 -17.35
N GLY A 124 -4.19 13.06 -16.64
CA GLY A 124 -3.59 12.79 -15.34
C GLY A 124 -2.10 12.45 -15.43
N SER A 125 -1.36 12.61 -14.33
CA SER A 125 0.11 12.47 -14.31
C SER A 125 0.60 11.09 -14.77
N SER A 126 -0.02 10.01 -14.31
CA SER A 126 0.36 8.65 -14.72
C SER A 126 0.02 8.38 -16.19
N HIS A 127 -1.13 8.89 -16.66
CA HIS A 127 -1.52 8.81 -18.05
C HIS A 127 -0.52 9.56 -18.96
N GLN A 128 -0.16 10.79 -18.59
CA GLN A 128 0.82 11.59 -19.33
C GLN A 128 2.20 10.92 -19.37
N ASN A 129 2.68 10.40 -18.24
CA ASN A 129 3.97 9.70 -18.17
C ASN A 129 4.01 8.46 -19.05
N LEU A 130 2.93 7.65 -19.05
CA LEU A 130 2.83 6.47 -19.90
C LEU A 130 2.79 6.86 -21.40
N THR A 131 2.01 7.89 -21.75
CA THR A 131 1.94 8.40 -23.11
C THR A 131 3.32 8.90 -23.58
N ALA A 132 4.03 9.68 -22.77
CA ALA A 132 5.37 10.16 -23.09
C ALA A 132 6.36 9.02 -23.30
N LEU A 133 6.33 7.99 -22.43
CA LEU A 133 7.17 6.79 -22.60
C LEU A 133 6.88 6.08 -23.93
N ILE A 134 5.62 5.88 -24.26
CA ILE A 134 5.21 5.24 -25.53
C ILE A 134 5.71 6.05 -26.74
N ASP A 135 5.59 7.37 -26.69
CA ASP A 135 6.03 8.24 -27.77
C ASP A 135 7.55 8.27 -27.92
N ASP A 136 8.30 8.22 -26.80
CA ASP A 136 9.75 8.08 -26.82
C ASP A 136 10.20 6.74 -27.43
N LEU A 137 9.55 5.65 -27.07
CA LEU A 137 9.84 4.33 -27.64
C LEU A 137 9.55 4.29 -29.16
N LYS A 138 8.46 4.89 -29.61
CA LYS A 138 8.16 5.02 -31.04
C LYS A 138 9.23 5.82 -31.76
N ARG A 139 9.63 6.97 -31.25
CA ARG A 139 10.70 7.79 -31.82
C ARG A 139 12.02 7.03 -31.92
N LEU A 140 12.40 6.29 -30.88
CA LEU A 140 13.61 5.47 -30.86
C LEU A 140 13.55 4.35 -31.89
N ARG A 141 12.40 3.70 -32.06
CA ARG A 141 12.21 2.69 -33.12
C ARG A 141 12.39 3.29 -34.50
N ASP A 142 11.75 4.43 -34.76
CA ASP A 142 11.73 5.05 -36.08
C ASP A 142 13.07 5.75 -36.44
N SER A 143 13.93 6.01 -35.42
CA SER A 143 15.26 6.57 -35.60
C SER A 143 16.38 5.56 -35.88
N LYS A 144 16.10 4.24 -35.70
CA LYS A 144 17.07 3.19 -36.07
C LYS A 144 17.01 2.97 -37.58
N PRO A 145 18.16 3.10 -38.33
CA PRO A 145 18.24 2.65 -39.72
C PRO A 145 17.89 1.17 -39.75
N LEU A 146 17.09 0.76 -40.73
CA LEU A 146 16.92 -0.64 -41.10
C LEU A 146 18.24 -1.08 -41.75
N ASP A 147 19.07 -1.84 -41.00
CA ASP A 147 20.21 -2.58 -41.58
C ASP A 147 19.73 -3.78 -42.36
#